data_b099e334017aa08358019724ca20ac5f
#
_entry.id   b099e334017aa08358019724ca20ac5f
#
_cell.length_a   1.000
_cell.length_b   1.000
_cell.length_c   1.000
_cell.angle_alpha   90.00
_cell.angle_beta   90.00
_cell.angle_gamma   90.00
#
_symmetry.space_group_name_H-M   'P 1'
#
loop_
_entity.id
_entity.type
_entity.pdbx_description
1 polymer ?
#
loop_
_entity_poly.entity_id
_entity_poly.type
_entity_poly.pdbx_seq_one_letter_code
_entity_poly.pdbx_strand_id
1 'polypeptide(L)'
;MRTPGSMKGLEELGRVRLSKNFFFRDFLFSEIANFYAIPNIPEDPDLAIEAGRRLCEELLEPLQATFGRLHLRSGYRCAKVNEFGNKNNLNCSSNANTAADHIWDRRDAKGFTGATACVVFPWLVDNYNDDGDWQKMAWWIHDHLPYASIMVFPKLWAMNIQWHEKPARRIRSFAEPRGVLTKIGMPNNEGDHSEHYVGFPALKR
;
A
#
# COMPACT_ATOMS: atom_id res chain seq x y z
N MET A 1 8.17 16.46 -13.47
CA MET A 1 9.48 15.83 -13.81
C MET A 1 9.34 15.08 -15.14
N ARG A 2 10.38 14.96 -15.97
CA ARG A 2 10.28 14.13 -17.18
C ARG A 2 10.49 12.66 -16.83
N THR A 3 9.82 11.76 -17.58
CA THR A 3 10.06 10.32 -17.48
C THR A 3 11.55 10.00 -17.64
N PRO A 4 12.17 9.27 -16.69
CA PRO A 4 13.58 8.93 -16.76
C PRO A 4 13.94 8.12 -18.02
N GLY A 5 14.82 8.67 -18.85
CA GLY A 5 15.38 8.02 -20.05
C GLY A 5 16.84 7.59 -19.87
N SER A 6 17.39 7.73 -18.66
CA SER A 6 18.79 7.40 -18.35
C SER A 6 18.94 6.93 -16.91
N MET A 7 20.08 6.29 -16.62
CA MET A 7 20.44 5.89 -15.25
C MET A 7 20.45 7.09 -14.29
N LYS A 8 21.02 8.22 -14.74
CA LYS A 8 21.03 9.46 -13.94
C LYS A 8 19.62 9.96 -13.64
N GLY A 9 18.73 9.99 -14.64
CA GLY A 9 17.33 10.40 -14.43
C GLY A 9 16.57 9.46 -13.48
N LEU A 10 16.82 8.16 -13.55
CA LEU A 10 16.23 7.20 -12.63
C LEU A 10 16.76 7.39 -11.19
N GLU A 11 18.04 7.71 -11.04
CA GLU A 11 18.64 8.01 -9.75
C GLU A 11 18.05 9.31 -9.16
N GLU A 12 17.86 10.35 -9.96
CA GLU A 12 17.22 11.59 -9.55
C GLU A 12 15.77 11.35 -9.10
N LEU A 13 15.00 10.59 -9.85
CA LEU A 13 13.64 10.17 -9.45
C LEU A 13 13.66 9.40 -8.12
N GLY A 14 14.57 8.44 -7.99
CA GLY A 14 14.70 7.64 -6.77
C GLY A 14 15.06 8.45 -5.53
N ARG A 15 15.73 9.60 -5.69
CA ARG A 15 16.09 10.53 -4.60
C ARG A 15 14.96 11.48 -4.22
N VAL A 16 13.84 11.48 -4.93
CA VAL A 16 12.68 12.29 -4.55
C VAL A 16 12.19 11.82 -3.19
N ARG A 17 12.17 12.73 -2.24
CA ARG A 17 11.67 12.48 -0.89
C ARG A 17 10.15 12.58 -0.90
N LEU A 18 9.48 11.48 -0.53
CA LEU A 18 8.02 11.43 -0.45
C LEU A 18 7.52 11.92 0.91
N SER A 19 8.26 11.60 1.99
CA SER A 19 7.95 12.03 3.35
C SER A 19 9.21 12.04 4.22
N LYS A 20 9.08 12.16 5.52
CA LYS A 20 10.21 12.22 6.48
C LYS A 20 11.17 11.03 6.33
N ASN A 21 10.64 9.81 6.19
CA ASN A 21 11.43 8.57 6.20
C ASN A 21 11.43 7.82 4.87
N PHE A 22 10.61 8.21 3.90
CA PHE A 22 10.43 7.47 2.65
C PHE A 22 10.89 8.26 1.43
N PHE A 23 11.61 7.58 0.53
CA PHE A 23 12.03 8.08 -0.77
C PHE A 23 11.35 7.27 -1.88
N PHE A 24 11.22 7.85 -3.08
CA PHE A 24 10.54 7.17 -4.18
C PHE A 24 11.20 5.84 -4.54
N ARG A 25 12.55 5.73 -4.41
CA ARG A 25 13.28 4.47 -4.66
C ARG A 25 12.83 3.29 -3.82
N ASP A 26 12.32 3.54 -2.61
CA ASP A 26 11.87 2.49 -1.68
C ASP A 26 10.68 1.71 -2.26
N PHE A 27 9.96 2.33 -3.20
CA PHE A 27 8.77 1.77 -3.84
C PHE A 27 8.98 1.28 -5.28
N LEU A 28 10.18 1.47 -5.85
CA LEU A 28 10.47 1.08 -7.24
C LEU A 28 10.83 -0.41 -7.39
N PHE A 29 11.10 -1.10 -6.28
CA PHE A 29 11.38 -2.53 -6.32
C PHE A 29 10.13 -3.32 -6.75
N SER A 30 10.32 -4.24 -7.70
CA SER A 30 9.28 -5.18 -8.15
C SER A 30 9.96 -6.47 -8.58
N GLU A 31 9.58 -7.59 -7.99
CA GLU A 31 10.10 -8.92 -8.34
C GLU A 31 9.89 -9.21 -9.83
N ILE A 32 8.70 -8.86 -10.37
CA ILE A 32 8.39 -9.06 -11.79
C ILE A 32 9.34 -8.24 -12.66
N ALA A 33 9.49 -6.95 -12.34
CA ALA A 33 10.36 -6.06 -13.09
C ALA A 33 11.80 -6.56 -13.10
N ASN A 34 12.32 -6.94 -11.94
CA ASN A 34 13.70 -7.40 -11.78
C ASN A 34 13.94 -8.74 -12.46
N PHE A 35 13.05 -9.72 -12.25
CA PHE A 35 13.24 -11.07 -12.80
C PHE A 35 13.14 -11.09 -14.34
N TYR A 36 12.21 -10.31 -14.90
CA TYR A 36 11.98 -10.28 -16.34
C TYR A 36 12.69 -9.11 -17.06
N ALA A 37 13.56 -8.38 -16.36
CA ALA A 37 14.31 -7.23 -16.89
C ALA A 37 13.40 -6.17 -17.57
N ILE A 38 12.25 -5.89 -16.99
CA ILE A 38 11.30 -4.88 -17.47
C ILE A 38 11.49 -3.61 -16.63
N PRO A 39 11.85 -2.46 -17.21
CA PRO A 39 11.99 -1.21 -16.45
C PRO A 39 10.70 -0.81 -15.73
N ASN A 40 10.77 -0.62 -14.40
CA ASN A 40 9.65 -0.16 -13.58
C ASN A 40 9.75 1.36 -13.40
N ILE A 41 9.41 2.10 -14.45
CA ILE A 41 9.57 3.55 -14.54
C ILE A 41 8.20 4.18 -14.79
N PRO A 42 7.80 5.23 -14.04
CA PRO A 42 6.52 5.91 -14.26
C PRO A 42 6.49 6.67 -15.59
N GLU A 43 5.34 6.61 -16.27
CA GLU A 43 5.03 7.41 -17.46
C GLU A 43 4.74 8.86 -17.05
N ASP A 44 4.05 9.07 -15.92
CA ASP A 44 3.83 10.37 -15.28
C ASP A 44 4.46 10.40 -13.88
N PRO A 45 5.76 10.79 -13.77
CA PRO A 45 6.44 10.84 -12.49
C PRO A 45 5.84 11.82 -11.48
N ASP A 46 5.26 12.94 -11.95
CA ASP A 46 4.70 13.95 -11.04
C ASP A 46 3.44 13.42 -10.36
N LEU A 47 2.56 12.73 -11.10
CA LEU A 47 1.39 12.08 -10.55
C LEU A 47 1.76 10.96 -9.57
N ALA A 48 2.77 10.13 -9.93
CA ALA A 48 3.25 9.06 -9.05
C ALA A 48 3.84 9.61 -7.75
N ILE A 49 4.61 10.71 -7.82
CA ILE A 49 5.19 11.37 -6.64
C ILE A 49 4.10 11.93 -5.75
N GLU A 50 3.11 12.61 -6.32
CA GLU A 50 2.00 13.19 -5.55
C GLU A 50 1.21 12.11 -4.80
N ALA A 51 0.79 11.05 -5.50
CA ALA A 51 0.07 9.93 -4.88
C ALA A 51 0.93 9.22 -3.81
N GLY A 52 2.24 9.02 -4.10
CA GLY A 52 3.19 8.44 -3.15
C GLY A 52 3.41 9.27 -1.90
N ARG A 53 3.44 10.61 -2.02
CA ARG A 53 3.51 11.51 -0.85
C ARG A 53 2.31 11.35 0.06
N ARG A 54 1.12 11.37 -0.50
CA ARG A 54 -0.11 11.20 0.26
C ARG A 54 -0.15 9.84 0.99
N LEU A 55 0.23 8.76 0.30
CA LEU A 55 0.34 7.44 0.92
C LEU A 55 1.34 7.46 2.09
N CYS A 56 2.53 8.04 1.88
CA CYS A 56 3.57 8.05 2.89
C CYS A 56 3.19 8.94 4.09
N GLU A 57 2.78 10.18 3.85
CA GLU A 57 2.49 11.15 4.91
C GLU A 57 1.25 10.78 5.74
N GLU A 58 0.18 10.30 5.08
CA GLU A 58 -1.08 10.05 5.75
C GLU A 58 -1.18 8.63 6.36
N LEU A 59 -0.45 7.65 5.82
CA LEU A 59 -0.56 6.27 6.26
C LEU A 59 0.76 5.68 6.77
N LEU A 60 1.84 5.72 5.99
CA LEU A 60 3.04 4.97 6.35
C LEU A 60 3.86 5.63 7.47
N GLU A 61 3.96 6.96 7.51
CA GLU A 61 4.67 7.67 8.58
C GLU A 61 4.01 7.46 9.95
N PRO A 62 2.69 7.65 10.13
CA PRO A 62 2.03 7.34 11.39
C PRO A 62 2.18 5.88 11.81
N LEU A 63 2.09 4.94 10.87
CA LEU A 63 2.29 3.52 11.13
C LEU A 63 3.73 3.24 11.60
N GLN A 64 4.72 3.80 10.90
CA GLN A 64 6.13 3.61 11.28
C GLN A 64 6.48 4.30 12.60
N ALA A 65 5.93 5.49 12.86
CA ALA A 65 6.13 6.19 14.13
C ALA A 65 5.54 5.41 15.31
N THR A 66 4.44 4.71 15.10
CA THR A 66 3.72 3.98 16.14
C THR A 66 4.30 2.57 16.37
N PHE A 67 4.51 1.79 15.31
CA PHE A 67 4.87 0.37 15.38
C PHE A 67 6.34 0.08 15.08
N GLY A 68 7.14 1.11 14.84
CA GLY A 68 8.52 0.95 14.42
C GLY A 68 8.66 0.69 12.92
N ARG A 69 9.87 0.33 12.49
CA ARG A 69 10.21 0.18 11.07
C ARG A 69 9.28 -0.77 10.33
N LEU A 70 8.67 -0.29 9.26
CA LEU A 70 7.90 -1.10 8.32
C LEU A 70 8.83 -1.82 7.33
N HIS A 71 8.47 -3.04 6.95
CA HIS A 71 9.12 -3.74 5.84
C HIS A 71 8.27 -3.59 4.57
N LEU A 72 8.77 -2.80 3.61
CA LEU A 72 8.14 -2.64 2.31
C LEU A 72 8.42 -3.87 1.43
N ARG A 73 7.39 -4.59 1.03
CA ARG A 73 7.49 -5.71 0.09
C ARG A 73 7.41 -5.23 -1.36
N SER A 74 6.46 -4.37 -1.65
CA SER A 74 6.25 -3.79 -2.98
C SER A 74 5.47 -2.48 -2.87
N GLY A 75 5.57 -1.66 -3.90
CA GLY A 75 4.85 -0.39 -3.96
C GLY A 75 4.40 -0.09 -5.37
N TYR A 76 5.04 0.89 -5.99
CA TYR A 76 4.77 1.33 -7.34
C TYR A 76 5.04 0.23 -8.38
N ARG A 77 4.14 0.10 -9.33
CA ARG A 77 4.28 -0.76 -10.51
C ARG A 77 3.82 0.00 -11.75
N CYS A 78 4.69 0.15 -12.75
CA CYS A 78 4.29 0.78 -13.99
C CYS A 78 3.31 -0.10 -14.78
N ALA A 79 2.53 0.52 -15.66
CA ALA A 79 1.52 -0.17 -16.44
C ALA A 79 2.07 -1.33 -17.27
N LYS A 80 3.29 -1.19 -17.82
CA LYS A 80 3.97 -2.24 -18.60
C LYS A 80 4.30 -3.48 -17.76
N VAL A 81 4.85 -3.28 -16.55
CA VAL A 81 5.15 -4.37 -15.61
C VAL A 81 3.86 -5.04 -15.15
N ASN A 82 2.83 -4.26 -14.84
CA ASN A 82 1.54 -4.78 -14.40
C ASN A 82 0.84 -5.58 -15.50
N GLU A 83 0.84 -5.09 -16.74
CA GLU A 83 0.27 -5.80 -17.89
C GLU A 83 0.98 -7.12 -18.15
N PHE A 84 2.32 -7.14 -18.09
CA PHE A 84 3.10 -8.36 -18.19
C PHE A 84 2.73 -9.36 -17.10
N GLY A 85 2.65 -8.90 -15.85
CA GLY A 85 2.25 -9.74 -14.71
C GLY A 85 0.84 -10.31 -14.85
N ASN A 86 -0.11 -9.51 -15.35
CA ASN A 86 -1.48 -9.94 -15.61
C ASN A 86 -1.55 -11.02 -16.71
N LYS A 87 -0.88 -10.79 -17.85
CA LYS A 87 -0.83 -11.75 -18.97
C LYS A 87 -0.17 -13.09 -18.61
N ASN A 88 0.74 -13.08 -17.63
CA ASN A 88 1.49 -14.28 -17.22
C ASN A 88 1.00 -14.87 -15.89
N ASN A 89 -0.18 -14.47 -15.38
CA ASN A 89 -0.77 -14.95 -14.13
C ASN A 89 0.13 -14.76 -12.88
N LEU A 90 0.87 -13.66 -12.82
CA LEU A 90 1.78 -13.32 -11.72
C LEU A 90 1.09 -12.48 -10.63
N ASN A 91 -0.13 -12.83 -10.27
CA ASN A 91 -0.95 -12.16 -9.24
C ASN A 91 -1.17 -10.65 -9.50
N CYS A 92 -1.26 -10.26 -10.76
CA CYS A 92 -1.61 -8.90 -11.18
C CYS A 92 -3.01 -8.87 -11.78
N SER A 93 -3.81 -7.88 -11.39
CA SER A 93 -5.07 -7.56 -12.06
C SER A 93 -4.84 -6.75 -13.34
N SER A 94 -5.88 -6.45 -14.10
CA SER A 94 -5.76 -5.60 -15.29
C SER A 94 -5.27 -4.19 -14.93
N ASN A 95 -4.66 -3.48 -15.88
CA ASN A 95 -4.22 -2.10 -15.68
C ASN A 95 -5.37 -1.18 -15.28
N ALA A 96 -6.58 -1.39 -15.81
CA ALA A 96 -7.76 -0.62 -15.44
C ALA A 96 -8.16 -0.79 -13.97
N ASN A 97 -8.04 -2.03 -13.45
CA ASN A 97 -8.34 -2.32 -12.04
C ASN A 97 -7.21 -1.95 -11.07
N THR A 98 -6.01 -1.70 -11.59
CA THR A 98 -4.81 -1.40 -10.80
C THR A 98 -4.42 0.09 -10.87
N ALA A 99 -5.08 0.87 -11.74
CA ALA A 99 -4.94 2.33 -11.79
C ALA A 99 -5.37 2.95 -10.46
N ALA A 100 -4.66 3.97 -9.98
CA ALA A 100 -4.83 4.56 -8.65
C ALA A 100 -4.72 3.54 -7.49
N ASP A 101 -4.04 2.41 -7.74
CA ASP A 101 -3.73 1.37 -6.78
C ASP A 101 -2.20 1.13 -6.81
N HIS A 102 -1.69 0.06 -7.39
CA HIS A 102 -0.24 -0.11 -7.60
C HIS A 102 0.31 0.69 -8.80
N ILE A 103 -0.52 1.08 -9.75
CA ILE A 103 -0.15 2.01 -10.83
C ILE A 103 -0.46 3.44 -10.36
N TRP A 104 0.48 4.06 -9.64
CA TRP A 104 0.30 5.36 -8.99
C TRP A 104 0.21 6.51 -9.98
N ASP A 105 0.79 6.36 -11.16
CA ASP A 105 0.85 7.33 -12.25
C ASP A 105 -0.32 7.25 -13.23
N ARG A 106 -1.41 6.60 -12.82
CA ARG A 106 -2.67 6.54 -13.59
C ARG A 106 -3.86 6.78 -12.68
N ARG A 107 -4.75 7.64 -13.13
CA ARG A 107 -6.04 7.85 -12.48
C ARG A 107 -6.98 6.67 -12.72
N ASP A 108 -7.86 6.42 -11.77
CA ASP A 108 -8.92 5.42 -11.94
C ASP A 108 -9.94 5.84 -13.00
N ALA A 109 -10.93 4.98 -13.30
CA ALA A 109 -11.98 5.24 -14.28
C ALA A 109 -12.87 6.47 -13.95
N LYS A 110 -12.80 6.99 -12.72
CA LYS A 110 -13.51 8.18 -12.26
C LYS A 110 -12.62 9.43 -12.21
N GLY A 111 -11.36 9.31 -12.57
CA GLY A 111 -10.39 10.40 -12.62
C GLY A 111 -9.67 10.66 -11.29
N PHE A 112 -9.81 9.81 -10.27
CA PHE A 112 -9.17 9.97 -8.98
C PHE A 112 -7.77 9.35 -8.95
N THR A 113 -6.92 9.85 -8.05
CA THR A 113 -5.59 9.33 -7.79
C THR A 113 -5.57 8.43 -6.55
N GLY A 114 -4.57 7.55 -6.50
CA GLY A 114 -4.32 6.67 -5.36
C GLY A 114 -2.96 5.99 -5.45
N ALA A 115 -2.52 5.46 -4.34
CA ALA A 115 -1.27 4.71 -4.21
C ALA A 115 -1.41 3.59 -3.17
N THR A 116 -0.81 2.44 -3.45
CA THR A 116 -0.80 1.28 -2.57
C THR A 116 0.63 0.82 -2.31
N ALA A 117 0.94 0.50 -1.06
CA ALA A 117 2.13 -0.23 -0.69
C ALA A 117 1.77 -1.53 0.02
N CYS A 118 2.51 -2.59 -0.28
CA CYS A 118 2.46 -3.85 0.47
C CYS A 118 3.50 -3.78 1.58
N VAL A 119 3.05 -3.84 2.82
CA VAL A 119 3.90 -3.74 4.01
C VAL A 119 3.75 -4.96 4.91
N VAL A 120 4.81 -5.28 5.65
CA VAL A 120 4.80 -6.18 6.80
C VAL A 120 5.14 -5.33 8.03
N PHE A 121 4.47 -5.62 9.12
CA PHE A 121 4.74 -5.05 10.44
C PHE A 121 5.55 -6.04 11.27
N PRO A 122 6.89 -5.92 11.37
CA PRO A 122 7.68 -6.80 12.23
C PRO A 122 7.15 -6.83 13.66
N TRP A 123 6.77 -5.65 14.17
CA TRP A 123 6.16 -5.54 15.50
C TRP A 123 4.94 -6.47 15.67
N LEU A 124 4.04 -6.55 14.68
CA LEU A 124 2.88 -7.44 14.74
C LEU A 124 3.27 -8.91 14.75
N VAL A 125 4.19 -9.29 13.85
CA VAL A 125 4.69 -10.67 13.72
C VAL A 125 5.43 -11.13 14.97
N ASP A 126 6.18 -10.23 15.63
CA ASP A 126 6.97 -10.54 16.82
C ASP A 126 6.12 -10.66 18.09
N ASN A 127 4.95 -10.00 18.14
CA ASN A 127 4.10 -9.96 19.34
C ASN A 127 2.84 -10.83 19.24
N TYR A 128 2.47 -11.28 18.04
CA TYR A 128 1.23 -12.02 17.78
C TYR A 128 1.49 -13.15 16.79
N ASN A 129 0.79 -14.28 16.94
CA ASN A 129 1.00 -15.46 16.10
C ASN A 129 -0.24 -16.35 15.93
N ASP A 130 -1.38 -15.95 16.48
CA ASP A 130 -2.64 -16.69 16.35
C ASP A 130 -3.37 -16.31 15.04
N ASP A 131 -4.07 -17.28 14.46
CA ASP A 131 -4.94 -17.02 13.32
C ASP A 131 -5.96 -15.92 13.65
N GLY A 132 -6.02 -14.90 12.82
CA GLY A 132 -6.91 -13.77 13.04
C GLY A 132 -6.28 -12.57 13.73
N ASP A 133 -5.08 -12.66 14.30
CA ASP A 133 -4.41 -11.53 14.98
C ASP A 133 -4.16 -10.32 14.05
N TRP A 134 -4.10 -10.55 12.75
CA TRP A 134 -4.06 -9.47 11.76
C TRP A 134 -5.25 -8.50 11.88
N GLN A 135 -6.40 -8.97 12.40
CA GLN A 135 -7.60 -8.14 12.56
C GLN A 135 -7.37 -7.02 13.57
N LYS A 136 -6.56 -7.26 14.60
CA LYS A 136 -6.19 -6.23 15.59
C LYS A 136 -5.53 -5.03 14.90
N MET A 137 -4.54 -5.30 14.04
CA MET A 137 -3.88 -4.24 13.26
C MET A 137 -4.84 -3.57 12.28
N ALA A 138 -5.68 -4.36 11.63
CA ALA A 138 -6.65 -3.84 10.67
C ALA A 138 -7.67 -2.90 11.32
N TRP A 139 -8.20 -3.24 12.51
CA TRP A 139 -9.10 -2.38 13.29
C TRP A 139 -8.38 -1.16 13.82
N TRP A 140 -7.15 -1.30 14.32
CA TRP A 140 -6.37 -0.15 14.74
C TRP A 140 -6.16 0.85 13.60
N ILE A 141 -5.80 0.38 12.40
CA ILE A 141 -5.68 1.25 11.21
C ILE A 141 -7.03 1.88 10.87
N HIS A 142 -8.11 1.11 10.99
CA HIS A 142 -9.46 1.59 10.69
C HIS A 142 -9.86 2.79 11.55
N ASP A 143 -9.59 2.74 12.84
CA ASP A 143 -9.99 3.80 13.77
C ASP A 143 -9.07 5.04 13.69
N HIS A 144 -7.80 4.87 13.30
CA HIS A 144 -6.81 5.93 13.42
C HIS A 144 -6.39 6.59 12.12
N LEU A 145 -6.52 5.92 10.97
CA LEU A 145 -5.93 6.39 9.71
C LEU A 145 -6.95 6.48 8.57
N PRO A 146 -6.76 7.44 7.63
CA PRO A 146 -7.67 7.68 6.51
C PRO A 146 -7.40 6.74 5.32
N TYR A 147 -7.21 5.44 5.57
CA TYR A 147 -6.95 4.46 4.51
C TYR A 147 -8.15 4.32 3.56
N ALA A 148 -7.91 3.97 2.31
CA ALA A 148 -8.95 3.68 1.33
C ALA A 148 -9.31 2.19 1.31
N SER A 149 -8.33 1.31 1.21
CA SER A 149 -8.55 -0.13 1.32
C SER A 149 -7.36 -0.82 1.98
N ILE A 150 -7.65 -1.96 2.63
CA ILE A 150 -6.64 -2.87 3.17
C ILE A 150 -6.92 -4.26 2.62
N MET A 151 -5.86 -4.95 2.16
CA MET A 151 -5.90 -6.36 1.82
C MET A 151 -4.81 -7.12 2.52
N VAL A 152 -5.20 -8.12 3.31
CA VAL A 152 -4.29 -8.91 4.12
C VAL A 152 -3.94 -10.22 3.43
N PHE A 153 -2.66 -10.59 3.43
CA PHE A 153 -2.13 -11.82 2.86
C PHE A 153 -1.66 -12.79 3.97
N PRO A 154 -1.70 -14.13 3.73
CA PRO A 154 -1.39 -15.11 4.78
C PRO A 154 0.06 -15.03 5.30
N LYS A 155 1.04 -14.79 4.42
CA LYS A 155 2.45 -14.79 4.83
C LYS A 155 2.80 -13.51 5.57
N LEU A 156 3.19 -13.66 6.84
CA LEU A 156 3.59 -12.56 7.73
C LEU A 156 2.51 -11.48 7.85
N TRP A 157 1.25 -11.80 7.58
CA TRP A 157 0.12 -10.86 7.50
C TRP A 157 0.47 -9.58 6.73
N ALA A 158 1.18 -9.75 5.61
CA ALA A 158 1.48 -8.62 4.75
C ALA A 158 0.20 -7.92 4.31
N MET A 159 0.20 -6.60 4.35
CA MET A 159 -0.99 -5.79 4.05
C MET A 159 -0.72 -4.86 2.88
N ASN A 160 -1.52 -4.95 1.82
CA ASN A 160 -1.67 -3.83 0.90
C ASN A 160 -2.47 -2.75 1.62
N ILE A 161 -1.87 -1.59 1.81
CA ILE A 161 -2.52 -0.41 2.41
C ILE A 161 -2.58 0.66 1.33
N GLN A 162 -3.80 1.10 1.01
CA GLN A 162 -4.07 2.07 -0.04
C GLN A 162 -4.49 3.41 0.54
N TRP A 163 -3.87 4.47 0.04
CA TRP A 163 -4.40 5.82 0.05
C TRP A 163 -5.13 6.08 -1.28
N HIS A 164 -6.28 6.77 -1.24
CA HIS A 164 -7.04 7.15 -2.45
C HIS A 164 -7.87 8.39 -2.17
N GLU A 165 -8.02 9.30 -3.14
CA GLU A 165 -8.83 10.53 -3.02
C GLU A 165 -10.29 10.28 -2.63
N LYS A 166 -10.84 9.11 -2.97
CA LYS A 166 -12.18 8.64 -2.55
C LYS A 166 -12.05 7.31 -1.82
N PRO A 167 -11.83 7.33 -0.51
CA PRO A 167 -11.62 6.12 0.26
C PRO A 167 -12.86 5.23 0.32
N ALA A 168 -12.70 3.96 -0.03
CA ALA A 168 -13.76 2.95 0.04
C ALA A 168 -13.93 2.36 1.46
N ARG A 169 -13.01 2.67 2.39
CA ARG A 169 -13.00 2.20 3.78
C ARG A 169 -13.26 0.69 3.90
N ARG A 170 -12.60 -0.09 3.05
CA ARG A 170 -12.81 -1.53 2.96
C ARG A 170 -11.59 -2.30 3.43
N ILE A 171 -11.82 -3.32 4.28
CA ILE A 171 -10.82 -4.28 4.72
C ILE A 171 -11.25 -5.67 4.28
N ARG A 172 -10.35 -6.40 3.62
CA ARG A 172 -10.54 -7.79 3.25
C ARG A 172 -9.27 -8.61 3.44
N SER A 173 -9.42 -9.93 3.55
CA SER A 173 -8.30 -10.82 3.84
C SER A 173 -8.33 -12.08 3.00
N PHE A 174 -7.13 -12.53 2.61
CA PHE A 174 -6.83 -13.89 2.17
C PHE A 174 -6.21 -14.73 3.28
N ALA A 175 -5.75 -14.10 4.39
CA ALA A 175 -5.40 -14.81 5.62
C ALA A 175 -6.66 -15.18 6.39
N GLU A 176 -6.59 -16.26 7.20
CA GLU A 176 -7.72 -16.67 8.04
C GLU A 176 -7.94 -15.68 9.22
N PRO A 177 -9.20 -15.41 9.54
CA PRO A 177 -10.43 -15.73 8.79
C PRO A 177 -10.53 -14.93 7.49
N ARG A 178 -10.81 -15.61 6.37
CA ARG A 178 -10.86 -14.99 5.03
C ARG A 178 -12.16 -14.22 4.81
N GLY A 179 -12.09 -13.22 3.92
CA GLY A 179 -13.28 -12.50 3.49
C GLY A 179 -13.20 -11.01 3.75
N VAL A 180 -14.36 -10.37 3.80
CA VAL A 180 -14.51 -8.94 4.09
C VAL A 180 -14.69 -8.76 5.58
N LEU A 181 -13.76 -8.06 6.22
CA LEU A 181 -13.86 -7.68 7.63
C LEU A 181 -14.87 -6.55 7.81
N THR A 182 -14.70 -5.48 7.02
CA THR A 182 -15.61 -4.34 7.01
C THR A 182 -15.57 -3.58 5.67
N LYS A 183 -16.62 -2.85 5.39
CA LYS A 183 -16.73 -1.88 4.28
C LYS A 183 -17.88 -0.90 4.57
N ILE A 184 -17.89 0.25 3.90
CA ILE A 184 -19.01 1.19 3.96
C ILE A 184 -20.35 0.46 3.75
N GLY A 185 -21.32 0.72 4.60
CA GLY A 185 -22.65 0.11 4.61
C GLY A 185 -22.76 -1.18 5.44
N MET A 186 -21.66 -1.69 6.01
CA MET A 186 -21.74 -2.73 7.04
C MET A 186 -21.93 -2.10 8.44
N PRO A 187 -22.70 -2.74 9.33
CA PRO A 187 -22.93 -2.21 10.69
C PRO A 187 -21.65 -1.97 11.50
N ASN A 188 -20.61 -2.73 11.23
CA ASN A 188 -19.30 -2.64 11.88
C ASN A 188 -18.30 -1.74 11.15
N ASN A 189 -18.74 -0.83 10.28
CA ASN A 189 -17.82 0.10 9.60
C ASN A 189 -17.68 1.43 10.35
N GLU A 190 -18.61 1.73 11.21
CA GLU A 190 -18.64 2.97 11.98
C GLU A 190 -18.61 2.67 13.48
N GLY A 191 -18.08 3.60 14.25
CA GLY A 191 -18.00 3.48 15.70
C GLY A 191 -16.57 3.29 16.20
N ASP A 192 -16.47 2.89 17.45
CA ASP A 192 -15.21 2.58 18.14
C ASP A 192 -14.96 1.06 18.11
N HIS A 193 -13.77 0.67 17.67
CA HIS A 193 -13.36 -0.74 17.58
C HIS A 193 -12.20 -1.07 18.52
N SER A 194 -11.93 -0.19 19.50
CA SER A 194 -10.77 -0.30 20.42
C SER A 194 -10.73 -1.62 21.21
N GLU A 195 -11.88 -2.26 21.41
CA GLU A 195 -11.95 -3.58 22.04
C GLU A 195 -11.23 -4.68 21.25
N HIS A 196 -11.07 -4.53 19.92
CA HIS A 196 -10.42 -5.50 19.08
C HIS A 196 -8.90 -5.43 19.12
N TYR A 197 -8.32 -4.32 19.60
CA TYR A 197 -6.87 -4.11 19.63
C TYR A 197 -6.37 -3.61 21.00
N VAL A 198 -6.95 -4.13 22.07
CA VAL A 198 -6.51 -3.84 23.44
C VAL A 198 -5.01 -4.15 23.59
N GLY A 199 -4.28 -3.22 24.18
CA GLY A 199 -2.83 -3.30 24.38
C GLY A 199 -2.00 -2.80 23.21
N PHE A 200 -2.60 -2.35 22.11
CA PHE A 200 -1.86 -1.69 21.03
C PHE A 200 -1.39 -0.30 21.47
N PRO A 201 -0.25 0.17 20.93
CA PRO A 201 0.24 1.51 21.22
C PRO A 201 -0.71 2.60 20.72
N ALA A 202 -0.75 3.73 21.44
CA ALA A 202 -1.46 4.90 20.97
C ALA A 202 -0.82 5.47 19.69
N LEU A 203 -1.64 6.08 18.82
CA LEU A 203 -1.17 6.71 17.58
C LEU A 203 -0.08 7.75 17.87
N LYS A 204 1.07 7.61 17.20
CA LYS A 204 2.16 8.60 17.16
C LYS A 204 2.19 9.30 15.80
N ARG A 205 2.45 10.59 15.79
CA ARG A 205 2.57 11.41 14.56
C ARG A 205 3.95 12.03 14.44
#